data_e22144c008b50ca4b453f540cd3b1ccb
#
_entry.id   e22144c008b50ca4b453f540cd3b1ccb
#
_cell.length_a   1.000
_cell.length_b   1.000
_cell.length_c   1.000
_cell.angle_alpha   90.00
_cell.angle_beta   90.00
_cell.angle_gamma   90.00
#
_symmetry.space_group_name_H-M   'P 1'
#
loop_
_entity.id
_entity.type
_entity.pdbx_description
1 polymer ?
#
loop_
_entity_poly.entity_id
_entity_poly.type
_entity_poly.pdbx_seq_one_letter_code
_entity_poly.pdbx_strand_id
1 'polypeptide(L)'
;SYFFFYFTSNYLIILLLFTTIWNFYLAKAISNSKNKVKRKYILIINLVGSLGLLGLFKYADFGIEQFNNLAHHVGLSEIPYLNLILPIGISFYTFQALSYTIDVYRGKLTPSKSFMEFAFFVAFFPQLVAGPILRANDFLPQLREKMNISATSLRQALIHNSNLKLGVTIMAFGFMKKMFIADNIAPLVNEVFKFPIGYDSFTIIIATIAFGIQIYADFSGYTDIAIGAALILGFKIPANFNKP
;
A
#
# COMPACT_ATOMS: atom_id res chain seq x y z
N SER A 1 -2.97 -0.54 -14.24
CA SER A 1 -2.85 -0.87 -12.81
C SER A 1 -3.38 -2.27 -12.50
N TYR A 2 -4.67 -2.57 -12.72
CA TYR A 2 -5.26 -3.90 -12.45
C TYR A 2 -4.58 -5.02 -13.25
N PHE A 3 -4.24 -4.80 -14.51
CA PHE A 3 -3.49 -5.73 -15.33
C PHE A 3 -2.13 -6.08 -14.70
N PHE A 4 -1.37 -5.07 -14.25
CA PHE A 4 -0.11 -5.26 -13.54
C PHE A 4 -0.32 -6.09 -12.26
N PHE A 5 -1.34 -5.77 -11.47
CA PHE A 5 -1.64 -6.49 -10.24
C PHE A 5 -2.04 -7.95 -10.51
N TYR A 6 -2.80 -8.22 -11.59
CA TYR A 6 -3.13 -9.57 -12.00
C TYR A 6 -1.89 -10.40 -12.32
N PHE A 7 -0.92 -9.82 -13.03
CA PHE A 7 0.34 -10.52 -13.35
C PHE A 7 1.18 -10.84 -12.13
N THR A 8 1.16 -9.98 -11.09
CA THR A 8 1.95 -10.17 -9.88
C THR A 8 1.27 -11.01 -8.81
N SER A 9 -0.06 -10.96 -8.73
CA SER A 9 -0.84 -11.56 -7.64
C SER A 9 -1.93 -12.53 -8.11
N ASN A 10 -2.06 -12.76 -9.42
CA ASN A 10 -2.98 -13.70 -10.05
C ASN A 10 -4.44 -13.50 -9.54
N TYR A 11 -5.11 -14.58 -9.08
CA TYR A 11 -6.50 -14.55 -8.60
C TYR A 11 -6.73 -13.62 -7.39
N LEU A 12 -5.69 -13.22 -6.68
CA LEU A 12 -5.79 -12.29 -5.54
C LEU A 12 -6.21 -10.86 -5.93
N ILE A 13 -6.29 -10.57 -7.25
CA ILE A 13 -6.93 -9.34 -7.78
C ILE A 13 -8.38 -9.18 -7.28
N ILE A 14 -9.06 -10.28 -6.96
CA ILE A 14 -10.42 -10.28 -6.43
C ILE A 14 -10.48 -9.49 -5.11
N LEU A 15 -9.43 -9.58 -4.27
CA LEU A 15 -9.37 -8.85 -2.99
C LEU A 15 -9.22 -7.34 -3.21
N LEU A 16 -8.40 -6.93 -4.18
CA LEU A 16 -8.28 -5.52 -4.57
C LEU A 16 -9.61 -4.97 -5.11
N LEU A 17 -10.28 -5.74 -5.96
CA LEU A 17 -11.60 -5.39 -6.50
C LEU A 17 -12.65 -5.31 -5.38
N PHE A 18 -12.69 -6.30 -4.50
CA PHE A 18 -13.59 -6.30 -3.35
C PHE A 18 -13.36 -5.06 -2.46
N THR A 19 -12.13 -4.78 -2.07
CA THR A 19 -11.79 -3.61 -1.25
C THR A 19 -12.22 -2.31 -1.94
N THR A 20 -12.02 -2.21 -3.26
CA THR A 20 -12.43 -1.05 -4.05
C THR A 20 -13.95 -0.88 -4.06
N ILE A 21 -14.70 -1.93 -4.38
CA ILE A 21 -16.16 -1.93 -4.42
C ILE A 21 -16.73 -1.59 -3.04
N TRP A 22 -16.25 -2.30 -2.01
CA TRP A 22 -16.68 -2.16 -0.62
C TRP A 22 -16.55 -0.71 -0.13
N ASN A 23 -15.36 -0.13 -0.24
CA ASN A 23 -15.11 1.24 0.22
C ASN A 23 -15.86 2.29 -0.60
N PHE A 24 -15.98 2.11 -1.93
CA PHE A 24 -16.72 3.04 -2.77
C PHE A 24 -18.20 3.15 -2.37
N TYR A 25 -18.88 2.02 -2.25
CA TYR A 25 -20.31 2.02 -1.93
C TYR A 25 -20.58 2.46 -0.50
N LEU A 26 -19.76 2.07 0.47
CA LEU A 26 -19.94 2.48 1.85
C LEU A 26 -19.61 3.97 2.05
N ALA A 27 -18.60 4.52 1.39
CA ALA A 27 -18.36 5.96 1.39
C ALA A 27 -19.56 6.75 0.81
N LYS A 28 -20.16 6.25 -0.27
CA LYS A 28 -21.36 6.84 -0.88
C LYS A 28 -22.56 6.75 0.06
N ALA A 29 -22.75 5.62 0.74
CA ALA A 29 -23.81 5.43 1.73
C ALA A 29 -23.64 6.36 2.95
N ILE A 30 -22.39 6.58 3.41
CA ILE A 30 -22.07 7.57 4.47
C ILE A 30 -22.49 8.98 4.05
N SER A 31 -22.13 9.38 2.83
CA SER A 31 -22.43 10.73 2.33
C SER A 31 -23.94 10.97 2.17
N ASN A 32 -24.67 9.97 1.68
CA ASN A 32 -26.11 10.07 1.43
C ASN A 32 -26.96 10.06 2.74
N SER A 33 -26.35 9.61 3.85
CA SER A 33 -27.07 9.53 5.13
C SER A 33 -27.01 10.86 5.88
N LYS A 34 -28.17 11.42 6.24
CA LYS A 34 -28.30 12.61 7.12
C LYS A 34 -28.17 12.26 8.61
N ASN A 35 -28.44 11.00 8.99
CA ASN A 35 -28.44 10.57 10.39
C ASN A 35 -26.99 10.26 10.84
N LYS A 36 -26.51 11.03 11.83
CA LYS A 36 -25.14 10.86 12.38
C LYS A 36 -24.88 9.47 12.94
N VAL A 37 -25.86 8.85 13.58
CA VAL A 37 -25.73 7.50 14.16
C VAL A 37 -25.57 6.46 13.03
N LYS A 38 -26.41 6.53 12.00
CA LYS A 38 -26.31 5.66 10.82
C LYS A 38 -24.98 5.81 10.11
N ARG A 39 -24.48 7.03 9.94
CA ARG A 39 -23.15 7.29 9.36
C ARG A 39 -22.03 6.60 10.15
N LYS A 40 -22.09 6.67 11.49
CA LYS A 40 -21.11 6.01 12.37
C LYS A 40 -21.16 4.48 12.22
N TYR A 41 -22.36 3.88 12.20
CA TYR A 41 -22.48 2.44 11.98
C TYR A 41 -21.93 1.98 10.63
N ILE A 42 -22.22 2.71 9.55
CA ILE A 42 -21.66 2.39 8.21
C ILE A 42 -20.13 2.48 8.23
N LEU A 43 -19.57 3.48 8.91
CA LEU A 43 -18.10 3.58 9.06
C LEU A 43 -17.54 2.39 9.85
N ILE A 44 -18.18 1.99 10.96
CA ILE A 44 -17.74 0.82 11.75
C ILE A 44 -17.78 -0.45 10.89
N ILE A 45 -18.85 -0.67 10.13
CA ILE A 45 -18.95 -1.80 9.19
C ILE A 45 -17.83 -1.78 8.18
N ASN A 46 -17.50 -0.59 7.63
CA ASN A 46 -16.39 -0.45 6.69
C ASN A 46 -15.05 -0.79 7.35
N LEU A 47 -14.78 -0.27 8.53
CA LEU A 47 -13.54 -0.54 9.27
C LEU A 47 -13.42 -2.02 9.61
N VAL A 48 -14.47 -2.63 10.17
CA VAL A 48 -14.48 -4.04 10.54
C VAL A 48 -14.29 -4.92 9.30
N GLY A 49 -15.00 -4.66 8.21
CA GLY A 49 -14.85 -5.43 6.97
C GLY A 49 -13.46 -5.29 6.34
N SER A 50 -12.95 -4.07 6.21
CA SER A 50 -11.64 -3.83 5.58
C SER A 50 -10.47 -4.32 6.45
N LEU A 51 -10.48 -4.01 7.75
CA LEU A 51 -9.42 -4.46 8.67
C LEU A 51 -9.55 -5.95 9.02
N GLY A 52 -10.78 -6.47 9.07
CA GLY A 52 -11.02 -7.91 9.25
C GLY A 52 -10.46 -8.72 8.09
N LEU A 53 -10.70 -8.28 6.85
CA LEU A 53 -10.10 -8.91 5.67
C LEU A 53 -8.57 -8.86 5.72
N LEU A 54 -7.99 -7.69 6.02
CA LEU A 54 -6.55 -7.54 6.20
C LEU A 54 -6.02 -8.45 7.31
N GLY A 55 -6.71 -8.48 8.45
CA GLY A 55 -6.37 -9.32 9.60
C GLY A 55 -6.39 -10.81 9.27
N LEU A 56 -7.41 -11.25 8.54
CA LEU A 56 -7.54 -12.64 8.10
C LEU A 56 -6.33 -13.07 7.25
N PHE A 57 -5.97 -12.30 6.21
CA PHE A 57 -4.88 -12.67 5.33
C PHE A 57 -3.49 -12.51 5.95
N LYS A 58 -3.32 -11.61 6.91
CA LYS A 58 -2.01 -11.29 7.47
C LYS A 58 -1.71 -11.98 8.80
N TYR A 59 -2.75 -12.21 9.61
CA TYR A 59 -2.57 -12.63 11.01
C TYR A 59 -3.37 -13.87 11.41
N ALA A 60 -4.12 -14.51 10.49
CA ALA A 60 -4.91 -15.70 10.83
C ALA A 60 -4.02 -16.85 11.33
N ASP A 61 -2.95 -17.16 10.59
CA ASP A 61 -2.05 -18.26 10.96
C ASP A 61 -1.28 -17.97 12.25
N PHE A 62 -0.90 -16.71 12.49
CA PHE A 62 -0.35 -16.28 13.78
C PHE A 62 -1.36 -16.52 14.93
N GLY A 63 -2.63 -16.15 14.71
CA GLY A 63 -3.69 -16.38 15.69
C GLY A 63 -3.92 -17.88 15.96
N ILE A 64 -3.91 -18.70 14.91
CA ILE A 64 -4.01 -20.17 15.00
C ILE A 64 -2.83 -20.75 15.77
N GLU A 65 -1.61 -20.28 15.49
CA GLU A 65 -0.39 -20.70 16.20
C GLU A 65 -0.49 -20.43 17.70
N GLN A 66 -0.89 -19.19 18.09
CA GLN A 66 -1.07 -18.85 19.50
C GLN A 66 -2.19 -19.69 20.16
N PHE A 67 -3.29 -19.92 19.42
CA PHE A 67 -4.35 -20.78 19.92
C PHE A 67 -3.86 -22.21 20.10
N ASN A 68 -3.17 -22.81 19.13
CA ASN A 68 -2.65 -24.16 19.21
C ASN A 68 -1.65 -24.35 20.35
N ASN A 69 -0.80 -23.35 20.59
CA ASN A 69 0.10 -23.33 21.74
C ASN A 69 -0.67 -23.39 23.07
N LEU A 70 -1.77 -22.65 23.19
CA LEU A 70 -2.64 -22.70 24.38
C LEU A 70 -3.42 -24.00 24.45
N ALA A 71 -3.98 -24.46 23.33
CA ALA A 71 -4.76 -25.70 23.23
C ALA A 71 -3.94 -26.93 23.67
N HIS A 72 -2.68 -27.00 23.28
CA HIS A 72 -1.73 -28.04 23.69
C HIS A 72 -1.60 -28.10 25.22
N HIS A 73 -1.55 -26.96 25.92
CA HIS A 73 -1.43 -26.90 27.40
C HIS A 73 -2.74 -27.36 28.12
N VAL A 74 -3.90 -27.26 27.44
CA VAL A 74 -5.22 -27.57 28.01
C VAL A 74 -5.77 -28.91 27.50
N GLY A 75 -5.02 -29.59 26.61
CA GLY A 75 -5.42 -30.87 26.03
C GLY A 75 -6.54 -30.78 24.98
N LEU A 76 -6.68 -29.62 24.32
CA LEU A 76 -7.60 -29.41 23.19
C LEU A 76 -6.93 -29.78 21.87
N SER A 77 -7.76 -30.13 20.88
CA SER A 77 -7.28 -30.42 19.52
C SER A 77 -6.77 -29.16 18.82
N GLU A 78 -5.71 -29.31 18.06
CA GLU A 78 -5.13 -28.25 17.25
C GLU A 78 -6.02 -27.90 16.04
N ILE A 79 -6.02 -26.64 15.65
CA ILE A 79 -6.70 -26.13 14.46
C ILE A 79 -5.67 -26.09 13.30
N PRO A 80 -6.04 -26.58 12.10
CA PRO A 80 -5.14 -26.53 10.95
C PRO A 80 -4.88 -25.09 10.51
N TYR A 81 -3.63 -24.80 10.06
CA TYR A 81 -3.26 -23.51 9.48
C TYR A 81 -4.00 -23.29 8.16
N LEU A 82 -4.36 -22.02 7.90
CA LEU A 82 -5.04 -21.65 6.67
C LEU A 82 -4.09 -21.50 5.48
N ASN A 83 -2.82 -21.21 5.74
CA ASN A 83 -1.76 -21.02 4.73
C ASN A 83 -2.17 -20.06 3.61
N LEU A 84 -2.83 -18.94 3.98
CA LEU A 84 -3.30 -17.96 3.03
C LEU A 84 -2.13 -17.21 2.38
N ILE A 85 -2.12 -17.17 1.06
CA ILE A 85 -1.14 -16.37 0.31
C ILE A 85 -1.45 -14.88 0.52
N LEU A 86 -0.47 -14.13 1.05
CA LEU A 86 -0.61 -12.71 1.31
C LEU A 86 -0.50 -11.92 -0.02
N PRO A 87 -1.55 -11.18 -0.45
CA PRO A 87 -1.47 -10.35 -1.64
C PRO A 87 -0.47 -9.22 -1.47
N ILE A 88 0.32 -8.96 -2.52
CA ILE A 88 1.25 -7.84 -2.53
C ILE A 88 0.46 -6.52 -2.34
N GLY A 89 0.93 -5.67 -1.41
CA GLY A 89 0.33 -4.36 -1.18
C GLY A 89 -1.01 -4.34 -0.46
N ILE A 90 -1.53 -5.48 0.08
CA ILE A 90 -2.85 -5.53 0.73
C ILE A 90 -3.01 -4.47 1.83
N SER A 91 -2.00 -4.23 2.63
CA SER A 91 -2.02 -3.20 3.67
C SER A 91 -2.13 -1.80 3.06
N PHE A 92 -1.36 -1.53 2.01
CA PHE A 92 -1.33 -0.21 1.37
C PHE A 92 -2.66 0.16 0.73
N TYR A 93 -3.22 -0.70 -0.14
CA TYR A 93 -4.49 -0.39 -0.78
C TYR A 93 -5.67 -0.40 0.19
N THR A 94 -5.62 -1.21 1.26
CA THR A 94 -6.65 -1.22 2.31
C THR A 94 -6.64 0.10 3.08
N PHE A 95 -5.47 0.55 3.58
CA PHE A 95 -5.37 1.83 4.29
C PHE A 95 -5.67 3.03 3.39
N GLN A 96 -5.31 2.98 2.11
CA GLN A 96 -5.65 4.03 1.16
C GLN A 96 -7.16 4.13 0.94
N ALA A 97 -7.84 3.01 0.72
CA ALA A 97 -9.29 2.98 0.57
C ALA A 97 -10.02 3.41 1.86
N LEU A 98 -9.51 3.00 3.03
CA LEU A 98 -10.03 3.43 4.32
C LEU A 98 -9.83 4.93 4.56
N SER A 99 -8.66 5.49 4.22
CA SER A 99 -8.40 6.93 4.37
C SER A 99 -9.43 7.76 3.61
N TYR A 100 -9.77 7.36 2.39
CA TYR A 100 -10.83 7.98 1.61
C TYR A 100 -12.19 7.92 2.32
N THR A 101 -12.60 6.75 2.81
CA THR A 101 -13.90 6.59 3.47
C THR A 101 -13.98 7.40 4.78
N ILE A 102 -12.87 7.44 5.54
CA ILE A 102 -12.76 8.26 6.75
C ILE A 102 -12.86 9.77 6.42
N ASP A 103 -12.22 10.23 5.35
CA ASP A 103 -12.27 11.62 4.93
C ASP A 103 -13.68 12.02 4.46
N VAL A 104 -14.41 11.13 3.78
CA VAL A 104 -15.83 11.31 3.46
C VAL A 104 -16.70 11.38 4.73
N TYR A 105 -16.46 10.49 5.70
CA TYR A 105 -17.19 10.51 6.98
C TYR A 105 -16.96 11.82 7.73
N ARG A 106 -15.73 12.34 7.76
CA ARG A 106 -15.35 13.60 8.39
C ARG A 106 -15.83 14.84 7.63
N GLY A 107 -16.41 14.67 6.45
CA GLY A 107 -16.85 15.77 5.59
C GLY A 107 -15.73 16.55 4.92
N LYS A 108 -14.49 16.02 4.96
CA LYS A 108 -13.32 16.63 4.31
C LYS A 108 -13.28 16.39 2.80
N LEU A 109 -14.00 15.36 2.34
CA LEU A 109 -14.06 14.96 0.94
C LEU A 109 -15.49 14.63 0.53
N THR A 110 -15.93 15.13 -0.61
CA THR A 110 -17.15 14.65 -1.28
C THR A 110 -16.82 13.34 -2.01
N PRO A 111 -17.68 12.29 -1.88
CA PRO A 111 -17.40 11.01 -2.53
C PRO A 111 -17.34 11.18 -4.04
N SER A 112 -16.45 10.43 -4.67
CA SER A 112 -16.35 10.38 -6.14
C SER A 112 -17.66 9.90 -6.73
N LYS A 113 -18.11 10.57 -7.78
CA LYS A 113 -19.31 10.17 -8.54
C LYS A 113 -19.01 8.94 -9.42
N SER A 114 -17.77 8.84 -9.90
CA SER A 114 -17.32 7.78 -10.79
C SER A 114 -16.62 6.67 -10.01
N PHE A 115 -17.09 5.42 -10.20
CA PHE A 115 -16.41 4.24 -9.70
C PHE A 115 -15.00 4.10 -10.31
N MET A 116 -14.85 4.42 -11.59
CA MET A 116 -13.58 4.31 -12.30
C MET A 116 -12.51 5.27 -11.75
N GLU A 117 -12.89 6.52 -11.37
CA GLU A 117 -11.96 7.43 -10.69
C GLU A 117 -11.45 6.86 -9.38
N PHE A 118 -12.35 6.30 -8.57
CA PHE A 118 -11.99 5.70 -7.29
C PHE A 118 -11.17 4.43 -7.48
N ALA A 119 -11.54 3.57 -8.42
CA ALA A 119 -10.81 2.37 -8.75
C ALA A 119 -9.38 2.68 -9.24
N PHE A 120 -9.23 3.71 -10.07
CA PHE A 120 -7.91 4.18 -10.51
C PHE A 120 -7.09 4.71 -9.33
N PHE A 121 -7.69 5.48 -8.43
CA PHE A 121 -7.04 5.99 -7.22
C PHE A 121 -6.52 4.85 -6.34
N VAL A 122 -7.34 3.84 -6.03
CA VAL A 122 -6.96 2.71 -5.18
C VAL A 122 -5.86 1.86 -5.82
N ALA A 123 -5.96 1.62 -7.14
CA ALA A 123 -5.05 0.76 -7.88
C ALA A 123 -3.94 1.53 -8.62
N PHE A 124 -3.61 2.76 -8.23
CA PHE A 124 -2.55 3.54 -8.89
C PHE A 124 -1.20 2.83 -8.77
N PHE A 125 -0.73 2.24 -9.90
CA PHE A 125 0.35 1.25 -9.87
C PHE A 125 1.69 1.74 -9.31
N PRO A 126 2.12 3.02 -9.48
CA PRO A 126 3.41 3.43 -8.94
C PRO A 126 3.54 3.27 -7.42
N GLN A 127 2.41 3.40 -6.70
CA GLN A 127 2.37 3.31 -5.24
C GLN A 127 1.81 2.00 -4.69
N LEU A 128 1.17 1.17 -5.53
CA LEU A 128 0.32 0.05 -5.11
C LEU A 128 1.03 -0.96 -4.20
N VAL A 129 2.34 -1.15 -4.36
CA VAL A 129 3.12 -2.14 -3.62
C VAL A 129 3.62 -1.59 -2.27
N ALA A 130 4.31 -0.46 -2.27
CA ALA A 130 4.94 0.13 -1.09
C ALA A 130 5.18 1.66 -1.23
N GLY A 131 4.48 2.32 -2.14
CA GLY A 131 4.63 3.76 -2.37
C GLY A 131 4.01 4.62 -1.26
N PRO A 132 4.14 5.95 -1.37
CA PRO A 132 3.50 6.88 -0.45
C PRO A 132 1.98 6.70 -0.43
N ILE A 133 1.37 6.68 0.76
CA ILE A 133 -0.09 6.62 0.88
C ILE A 133 -0.68 7.93 0.34
N LEU A 134 -1.39 7.86 -0.79
CA LEU A 134 -2.04 9.00 -1.40
C LEU A 134 -3.32 9.38 -0.67
N ARG A 135 -3.52 10.67 -0.49
CA ARG A 135 -4.83 11.20 -0.09
C ARG A 135 -5.67 11.48 -1.32
N ALA A 136 -6.92 11.07 -1.26
CA ALA A 136 -7.86 11.29 -2.35
C ALA A 136 -8.07 12.78 -2.66
N ASN A 137 -7.98 13.66 -1.66
CA ASN A 137 -8.06 15.12 -1.82
C ASN A 137 -6.96 15.69 -2.72
N ASP A 138 -5.76 15.07 -2.71
CA ASP A 138 -4.61 15.55 -3.47
C ASP A 138 -4.55 14.91 -4.86
N PHE A 139 -5.04 13.68 -4.98
CA PHE A 139 -4.92 12.88 -6.20
C PHE A 139 -6.11 13.03 -7.16
N LEU A 140 -7.36 12.96 -6.65
CA LEU A 140 -8.55 12.99 -7.51
C LEU A 140 -8.70 14.30 -8.32
N PRO A 141 -8.35 15.48 -7.79
CA PRO A 141 -8.35 16.70 -8.60
C PRO A 141 -7.40 16.63 -9.79
N GLN A 142 -6.17 16.12 -9.59
CA GLN A 142 -5.19 15.94 -10.67
C GLN A 142 -5.71 14.96 -11.73
N LEU A 143 -6.37 13.87 -11.31
CA LEU A 143 -6.97 12.91 -12.23
C LEU A 143 -8.08 13.55 -13.05
N ARG A 144 -8.98 14.31 -12.42
CA ARG A 144 -10.10 15.00 -13.11
C ARG A 144 -9.64 16.05 -14.09
N GLU A 145 -8.61 16.82 -13.72
CA GLU A 145 -7.98 17.79 -14.62
C GLU A 145 -7.49 17.08 -15.89
N LYS A 146 -6.80 15.95 -15.75
CA LYS A 146 -6.29 15.19 -16.89
C LYS A 146 -7.39 14.54 -17.73
N MET A 147 -8.48 14.09 -17.13
CA MET A 147 -9.62 13.53 -17.86
C MET A 147 -10.38 14.58 -18.67
N ASN A 148 -10.33 15.84 -18.30
CA ASN A 148 -10.98 16.94 -19.00
C ASN A 148 -10.14 17.50 -20.17
N ILE A 149 -8.87 17.09 -20.29
CA ILE A 149 -7.99 17.53 -21.37
C ILE A 149 -8.25 16.70 -22.63
N SER A 150 -8.33 17.33 -23.82
CA SER A 150 -8.51 16.63 -25.10
C SER A 150 -7.34 15.67 -25.37
N ALA A 151 -7.58 14.60 -26.13
CA ALA A 151 -6.59 13.54 -26.39
C ALA A 151 -5.24 14.05 -26.95
N THR A 152 -5.25 15.13 -27.74
CA THR A 152 -4.03 15.76 -28.30
C THR A 152 -3.22 16.47 -27.24
N SER A 153 -3.89 17.14 -26.30
CA SER A 153 -3.28 17.81 -25.16
C SER A 153 -2.85 16.82 -24.07
N LEU A 154 -3.51 15.66 -23.97
CA LEU A 154 -3.19 14.60 -23.01
C LEU A 154 -1.77 14.06 -23.26
N ARG A 155 -1.38 13.86 -24.52
CA ARG A 155 -0.02 13.45 -24.87
C ARG A 155 1.02 14.48 -24.43
N GLN A 156 0.73 15.76 -24.62
CA GLN A 156 1.60 16.85 -24.15
C GLN A 156 1.64 16.96 -22.62
N ALA A 157 0.51 16.78 -21.95
CA ALA A 157 0.42 16.82 -20.50
C ALA A 157 1.07 15.60 -19.80
N LEU A 158 1.03 14.43 -20.44
CA LEU A 158 1.66 13.21 -19.93
C LEU A 158 3.18 13.18 -20.18
N ILE A 159 3.65 13.77 -21.29
CA ILE A 159 5.07 13.74 -21.70
C ILE A 159 5.60 15.17 -21.73
N HIS A 160 5.50 15.89 -20.63
CA HIS A 160 6.23 17.14 -20.51
C HIS A 160 7.70 16.82 -20.26
N ASN A 161 8.60 17.31 -21.12
CA ASN A 161 10.04 17.00 -21.07
C ASN A 161 10.68 17.24 -19.68
N SER A 162 10.20 18.23 -18.93
CA SER A 162 10.68 18.51 -17.57
C SER A 162 10.29 17.39 -16.57
N ASN A 163 9.08 16.84 -16.68
CA ASN A 163 8.61 15.76 -15.81
C ASN A 163 9.29 14.43 -16.13
N LEU A 164 9.55 14.15 -17.40
CA LEU A 164 10.26 12.95 -17.81
C LEU A 164 11.69 12.94 -17.27
N LYS A 165 12.43 14.03 -17.49
CA LYS A 165 13.82 14.17 -17.04
C LYS A 165 13.93 14.03 -15.52
N LEU A 166 13.11 14.79 -14.80
CA LEU A 166 13.09 14.76 -13.34
C LEU A 166 12.63 13.38 -12.82
N GLY A 167 11.57 12.82 -13.41
CA GLY A 167 11.04 11.51 -13.01
C GLY A 167 12.06 10.39 -13.19
N VAL A 168 12.75 10.33 -14.34
CA VAL A 168 13.82 9.35 -14.60
C VAL A 168 14.98 9.54 -13.62
N THR A 169 15.37 10.79 -13.33
CA THR A 169 16.46 11.07 -12.38
C THR A 169 16.10 10.56 -10.98
N ILE A 170 14.90 10.87 -10.48
CA ILE A 170 14.45 10.41 -9.16
C ILE A 170 14.37 8.87 -9.12
N MET A 171 13.84 8.23 -10.17
CA MET A 171 13.81 6.77 -10.28
C MET A 171 15.21 6.16 -10.23
N ALA A 172 16.19 6.77 -10.94
CA ALA A 172 17.57 6.28 -10.92
C ALA A 172 18.18 6.33 -9.51
N PHE A 173 17.94 7.40 -8.75
CA PHE A 173 18.34 7.47 -7.34
C PHE A 173 17.64 6.42 -6.49
N GLY A 174 16.35 6.18 -6.71
CA GLY A 174 15.60 5.13 -6.04
C GLY A 174 16.16 3.73 -6.32
N PHE A 175 16.44 3.42 -7.58
CA PHE A 175 17.09 2.16 -7.96
C PHE A 175 18.48 2.02 -7.34
N MET A 176 19.26 3.10 -7.29
CA MET A 176 20.56 3.09 -6.62
C MET A 176 20.43 2.71 -5.14
N LYS A 177 19.52 3.34 -4.39
CA LYS A 177 19.28 2.99 -2.99
C LYS A 177 18.85 1.52 -2.83
N LYS A 178 17.91 1.06 -3.67
CA LYS A 178 17.39 -0.31 -3.61
C LYS A 178 18.46 -1.33 -3.97
N MET A 179 19.07 -1.22 -5.16
CA MET A 179 19.94 -2.26 -5.70
C MET A 179 21.35 -2.22 -5.10
N PHE A 180 21.93 -1.02 -4.89
CA PHE A 180 23.32 -0.93 -4.40
C PHE A 180 23.42 -0.97 -2.88
N ILE A 181 22.41 -0.50 -2.15
CA ILE A 181 22.47 -0.47 -0.69
C ILE A 181 21.63 -1.63 -0.11
N ALA A 182 20.31 -1.61 -0.29
CA ALA A 182 19.43 -2.54 0.38
C ALA A 182 19.68 -4.00 -0.03
N ASP A 183 19.73 -4.29 -1.33
CA ASP A 183 19.86 -5.65 -1.84
C ASP A 183 21.27 -6.25 -1.58
N ASN A 184 22.30 -5.42 -1.45
CA ASN A 184 23.64 -5.90 -1.09
C ASN A 184 23.82 -6.14 0.42
N ILE A 185 23.11 -5.38 1.26
CA ILE A 185 23.15 -5.57 2.71
C ILE A 185 22.29 -6.76 3.14
N ALA A 186 21.16 -7.00 2.44
CA ALA A 186 20.19 -8.02 2.81
C ALA A 186 20.77 -9.43 3.02
N PRO A 187 21.65 -10.00 2.16
CA PRO A 187 22.21 -11.33 2.37
C PRO A 187 23.00 -11.45 3.67
N LEU A 188 23.85 -10.44 3.98
CA LEU A 188 24.66 -10.41 5.20
C LEU A 188 23.80 -10.37 6.46
N VAL A 189 22.79 -9.51 6.46
CA VAL A 189 21.85 -9.39 7.58
C VAL A 189 21.04 -10.66 7.77
N ASN A 190 20.53 -11.23 6.68
CA ASN A 190 19.73 -12.45 6.72
C ASN A 190 20.51 -13.65 7.23
N GLU A 191 21.80 -13.75 6.88
CA GLU A 191 22.67 -14.82 7.35
C GLU A 191 22.85 -14.77 8.88
N VAL A 192 23.16 -13.59 9.42
CA VAL A 192 23.34 -13.40 10.88
C VAL A 192 22.05 -13.67 11.64
N PHE A 193 20.91 -13.14 11.16
CA PHE A 193 19.62 -13.34 11.84
C PHE A 193 19.04 -14.75 11.70
N LYS A 194 19.48 -15.52 10.70
CA LYS A 194 19.06 -16.91 10.55
C LYS A 194 19.66 -17.83 11.62
N PHE A 195 20.89 -17.54 12.08
CA PHE A 195 21.60 -18.33 13.09
C PHE A 195 22.32 -17.43 14.10
N PRO A 196 21.59 -16.64 14.89
CA PRO A 196 22.21 -15.63 15.77
C PRO A 196 23.13 -16.22 16.86
N ILE A 197 22.90 -17.48 17.25
CA ILE A 197 23.71 -18.16 18.28
C ILE A 197 25.14 -18.43 17.78
N GLY A 198 25.36 -18.47 16.46
CA GLY A 198 26.67 -18.72 15.85
C GLY A 198 27.58 -17.49 15.76
N TYR A 199 27.10 -16.31 16.15
CA TYR A 199 27.82 -15.04 16.04
C TYR A 199 28.05 -14.38 17.39
N ASP A 200 29.15 -13.64 17.48
CA ASP A 200 29.47 -12.83 18.65
C ASP A 200 28.53 -11.61 18.75
N SER A 201 28.41 -11.04 19.96
CA SER A 201 27.52 -9.92 20.26
C SER A 201 27.80 -8.68 19.40
N PHE A 202 29.06 -8.44 19.06
CA PHE A 202 29.46 -7.30 18.23
C PHE A 202 28.92 -7.44 16.79
N THR A 203 29.05 -8.64 16.21
CA THR A 203 28.50 -8.95 14.88
C THR A 203 26.99 -8.80 14.84
N ILE A 204 26.26 -9.23 15.90
CA ILE A 204 24.81 -9.07 15.99
C ILE A 204 24.42 -7.58 16.05
N ILE A 205 25.17 -6.76 16.80
CA ILE A 205 24.92 -5.31 16.88
C ILE A 205 25.12 -4.65 15.50
N ILE A 206 26.21 -4.97 14.80
CA ILE A 206 26.47 -4.46 13.46
C ILE A 206 25.36 -4.90 12.48
N ALA A 207 24.95 -6.17 12.52
CA ALA A 207 23.87 -6.67 11.69
C ALA A 207 22.54 -5.97 11.98
N THR A 208 22.27 -5.61 13.23
CA THR A 208 21.06 -4.85 13.61
C THR A 208 21.08 -3.43 13.05
N ILE A 209 22.21 -2.76 13.10
CA ILE A 209 22.39 -1.42 12.49
C ILE A 209 22.25 -1.53 10.96
N ALA A 210 22.90 -2.52 10.36
CA ALA A 210 22.83 -2.80 8.92
C ALA A 210 21.40 -3.09 8.47
N PHE A 211 20.61 -3.82 9.28
CA PHE A 211 19.19 -4.06 9.02
C PHE A 211 18.38 -2.77 9.01
N GLY A 212 18.64 -1.84 9.94
CA GLY A 212 18.01 -0.51 9.93
C GLY A 212 18.33 0.27 8.65
N ILE A 213 19.58 0.26 8.19
CA ILE A 213 20.00 0.88 6.93
C ILE A 213 19.34 0.19 5.74
N GLN A 214 19.27 -1.14 5.74
CA GLN A 214 18.61 -1.92 4.69
C GLN A 214 17.13 -1.52 4.56
N ILE A 215 16.36 -1.53 5.65
CA ILE A 215 14.93 -1.14 5.64
C ILE A 215 14.76 0.28 5.11
N TYR A 216 15.59 1.22 5.60
CA TYR A 216 15.52 2.60 5.15
C TYR A 216 15.82 2.72 3.64
N ALA A 217 16.90 2.11 3.16
CA ALA A 217 17.29 2.19 1.76
C ALA A 217 16.28 1.50 0.84
N ASP A 218 15.71 0.35 1.25
CA ASP A 218 14.68 -0.36 0.51
C ASP A 218 13.40 0.47 0.38
N PHE A 219 12.88 0.97 1.49
CA PHE A 219 11.61 1.70 1.49
C PHE A 219 11.74 3.11 0.89
N SER A 220 12.84 3.84 1.17
CA SER A 220 13.07 5.15 0.54
C SER A 220 13.37 5.02 -0.96
N GLY A 221 14.10 3.98 -1.36
CA GLY A 221 14.37 3.69 -2.76
C GLY A 221 13.09 3.39 -3.54
N TYR A 222 12.22 2.53 -2.99
CA TYR A 222 10.92 2.28 -3.59
C TYR A 222 10.05 3.53 -3.68
N THR A 223 10.06 4.37 -2.64
CA THR A 223 9.33 5.64 -2.63
C THR A 223 9.79 6.56 -3.75
N ASP A 224 11.11 6.70 -3.96
CA ASP A 224 11.65 7.52 -5.03
C ASP A 224 11.29 6.96 -6.42
N ILE A 225 11.33 5.64 -6.61
CA ILE A 225 10.88 5.00 -7.86
C ILE A 225 9.39 5.31 -8.10
N ALA A 226 8.54 5.21 -7.08
CA ALA A 226 7.12 5.50 -7.19
C ALA A 226 6.85 6.97 -7.53
N ILE A 227 7.55 7.91 -6.88
CA ILE A 227 7.46 9.36 -7.16
C ILE A 227 7.90 9.66 -8.58
N GLY A 228 9.04 9.12 -9.01
CA GLY A 228 9.56 9.32 -10.35
C GLY A 228 8.62 8.77 -11.43
N ALA A 229 8.09 7.55 -11.24
CA ALA A 229 7.11 6.95 -12.13
C ALA A 229 5.81 7.76 -12.20
N ALA A 230 5.31 8.25 -11.06
CA ALA A 230 4.13 9.12 -11.01
C ALA A 230 4.37 10.44 -11.76
N LEU A 231 5.54 11.06 -11.61
CA LEU A 231 5.92 12.28 -12.33
C LEU A 231 5.97 12.08 -13.85
N ILE A 232 6.49 10.94 -14.31
CA ILE A 232 6.49 10.58 -15.74
C ILE A 232 5.05 10.47 -16.27
N LEU A 233 4.14 9.94 -15.46
CA LEU A 233 2.70 9.89 -15.78
C LEU A 233 1.99 11.24 -15.56
N GLY A 234 2.72 12.27 -15.13
CA GLY A 234 2.21 13.61 -14.89
C GLY A 234 1.45 13.78 -13.58
N PHE A 235 1.57 12.86 -12.62
CA PHE A 235 0.99 12.97 -11.30
C PHE A 235 2.05 13.37 -10.27
N LYS A 236 1.68 14.27 -9.36
CA LYS A 236 2.49 14.63 -8.20
C LYS A 236 1.99 13.85 -6.99
N ILE A 237 2.86 13.08 -6.37
CA ILE A 237 2.57 12.36 -5.14
C ILE A 237 3.49 12.86 -4.01
N PRO A 238 3.04 12.79 -2.73
CA PRO A 238 3.82 13.29 -1.61
C PRO A 238 5.10 12.46 -1.40
N ALA A 239 6.12 13.10 -0.85
CA ALA A 239 7.31 12.40 -0.36
C ALA A 239 7.03 11.77 1.01
N ASN A 240 7.46 10.52 1.21
CA ASN A 240 7.38 9.86 2.53
C ASN A 240 8.51 10.28 3.47
N PHE A 241 9.66 10.62 2.90
CA PHE A 241 10.87 10.93 3.65
C PHE A 241 11.23 12.40 3.46
N ASN A 242 11.43 13.10 4.58
CA ASN A 242 11.85 14.49 4.61
C ASN A 242 13.27 14.55 5.18
N LYS A 243 14.22 14.09 4.41
CA LYS A 243 15.64 13.87 4.75
C LYS A 243 15.84 12.72 5.75
N PRO A 244 16.95 11.98 5.64
CA PRO A 244 17.33 10.99 6.63
C PRO A 244 17.76 11.65 7.94
#